data_f6de7812d876e22d0813dea80f24dfbe
#
_entry.id   f6de7812d876e22d0813dea80f24dfbe
#
_cell.length_a   1.000
_cell.length_b   1.000
_cell.length_c   1.000
_cell.angle_alpha   90.00
_cell.angle_beta   90.00
_cell.angle_gamma   90.00
#
_symmetry.space_group_name_H-M   'P 1'
#
loop_
_entity.id
_entity.type
_entity.pdbx_description
1 polymer ?
#
loop_
_entity_poly.entity_id
_entity_poly.type
_entity_poly.pdbx_seq_one_letter_code
_entity_poly.pdbx_strand_id
1 'polypeptide(L)'
;MLATDFGLENLTGYFYQYRIKRGDQSIIVLDPYAKSLAAWNSDDASKGPEHKIAKAAFVDLANYGPKDLDYAKIPNFKSREDAIIYEDHVRDFTSDKAISAELKHQFGTFAAFAERLDYLKDLGVTHIQLLPVLSYYFVNEMQNGKRLDAHASSNSNYNWGYDPQNYFSLTGMYFEKPSDPDKRIEEFKNLVSAIHAHGMDVILDIFYNHTAKTAIFEDLEPNYYHFMDADGTPRSSFGGGPSRHDSLYESSCLSGFDCLSY
;
A
#
# COMPACT_ATOMS: atom_id res chain seq x y z
N MET A 1 17.75 -0.78 17.64
CA MET A 1 18.08 -2.17 17.25
C MET A 1 19.20 -2.07 16.24
N LEU A 2 20.35 -2.64 16.56
CA LEU A 2 21.53 -2.62 15.67
C LEU A 2 21.74 -4.04 15.11
N ALA A 3 22.26 -4.14 13.89
CA ALA A 3 22.58 -5.44 13.28
C ALA A 3 23.56 -6.25 14.17
N THR A 4 24.49 -5.57 14.79
CA THR A 4 25.48 -6.16 15.73
C THR A 4 24.84 -6.82 16.95
N ASP A 5 23.63 -6.39 17.37
CA ASP A 5 22.90 -7.03 18.49
C ASP A 5 22.51 -8.48 18.16
N PHE A 6 22.49 -8.81 16.86
CA PHE A 6 22.16 -10.14 16.31
C PHE A 6 23.37 -10.84 15.69
N GLY A 7 24.58 -10.28 15.80
CA GLY A 7 25.77 -10.81 15.14
C GLY A 7 25.75 -10.70 13.60
N LEU A 8 24.99 -9.73 13.07
CA LEU A 8 24.83 -9.49 11.64
C LEU A 8 25.61 -8.23 11.23
N GLU A 9 26.01 -8.16 9.96
CA GLU A 9 26.65 -6.97 9.39
C GLU A 9 25.59 -5.88 9.10
N ASN A 10 24.44 -6.29 8.58
CA ASN A 10 23.28 -5.41 8.34
C ASN A 10 21.98 -6.21 8.52
N LEU A 11 20.84 -5.50 8.51
CA LEU A 11 19.51 -6.08 8.68
C LEU A 11 18.71 -6.12 7.36
N THR A 12 19.24 -5.63 6.25
CA THR A 12 18.55 -5.62 4.96
C THR A 12 18.13 -7.03 4.54
N GLY A 13 16.89 -7.17 4.10
CA GLY A 13 16.32 -8.47 3.71
C GLY A 13 15.78 -9.31 4.87
N TYR A 14 15.97 -8.87 6.10
CA TYR A 14 15.30 -9.48 7.25
C TYR A 14 13.94 -8.88 7.49
N PHE A 15 13.06 -9.66 8.15
CA PHE A 15 11.71 -9.25 8.52
C PHE A 15 11.55 -9.26 10.03
N TYR A 16 10.67 -8.41 10.54
CA TYR A 16 10.42 -8.31 11.97
C TYR A 16 8.96 -8.02 12.28
N GLN A 17 8.58 -8.32 13.51
CA GLN A 17 7.35 -7.91 14.17
C GLN A 17 7.69 -7.49 15.58
N TYR A 18 6.93 -6.61 16.20
CA TYR A 18 7.09 -6.31 17.59
C TYR A 18 6.27 -7.27 18.45
N ARG A 19 6.77 -7.54 19.63
CA ARG A 19 6.05 -8.26 20.68
C ARG A 19 5.84 -7.31 21.85
N ILE A 20 4.58 -6.94 22.09
CA ILE A 20 4.18 -6.06 23.19
C ILE A 20 3.73 -6.93 24.35
N LYS A 21 4.21 -6.62 25.55
CA LYS A 21 3.76 -7.25 26.80
C LYS A 21 2.91 -6.26 27.57
N ARG A 22 1.69 -6.68 27.96
CA ARG A 22 0.77 -5.96 28.82
C ARG A 22 0.30 -6.90 29.94
N GLY A 23 0.89 -6.74 31.14
CA GLY A 23 0.72 -7.73 32.21
C GLY A 23 1.19 -9.12 31.77
N ASP A 24 0.31 -10.10 31.88
CA ASP A 24 0.59 -11.50 31.48
C ASP A 24 0.34 -11.77 30.00
N GLN A 25 -0.24 -10.82 29.27
CA GLN A 25 -0.52 -10.97 27.84
C GLN A 25 0.70 -10.58 27.00
N SER A 26 0.89 -11.32 25.92
CA SER A 26 1.92 -11.06 24.92
C SER A 26 1.29 -11.03 23.52
N ILE A 27 1.32 -9.89 22.86
CA ILE A 27 0.68 -9.63 21.59
C ILE A 27 1.73 -9.34 20.53
N ILE A 28 1.55 -9.89 19.32
CA ILE A 28 2.42 -9.61 18.17
C ILE A 28 1.75 -8.53 17.33
N VAL A 29 2.50 -7.47 16.99
CA VAL A 29 2.02 -6.32 16.26
C VAL A 29 2.96 -5.97 15.10
N LEU A 30 2.37 -5.39 14.04
CA LEU A 30 3.10 -4.80 12.93
C LEU A 30 3.67 -3.44 13.35
N ASP A 31 4.85 -3.09 12.85
CA ASP A 31 5.36 -1.72 12.93
C ASP A 31 4.46 -0.79 12.09
N PRO A 32 3.77 0.17 12.71
CA PRO A 32 2.88 1.08 11.96
C PRO A 32 3.63 2.00 10.99
N TYR A 33 4.94 2.18 11.17
CA TYR A 33 5.81 2.99 10.32
C TYR A 33 6.67 2.19 9.35
N ALA A 34 6.40 0.89 9.20
CA ALA A 34 7.15 0.03 8.27
C ALA A 34 7.10 0.61 6.85
N LYS A 35 8.27 0.69 6.20
CA LYS A 35 8.41 1.24 4.85
C LYS A 35 8.29 0.18 3.75
N SER A 36 8.40 -1.07 4.10
CA SER A 36 8.11 -2.22 3.24
C SER A 36 7.75 -3.43 4.10
N LEU A 37 7.09 -4.41 3.50
CA LEU A 37 6.60 -5.60 4.18
C LEU A 37 7.08 -6.87 3.48
N ALA A 38 7.11 -7.98 4.22
CA ALA A 38 7.13 -9.32 3.62
C ALA A 38 5.87 -9.53 2.77
N ALA A 39 5.96 -10.44 1.81
CA ALA A 39 4.78 -10.84 1.05
C ALA A 39 3.67 -11.31 1.98
N TRP A 40 2.47 -10.78 1.77
CA TRP A 40 1.32 -10.97 2.64
C TRP A 40 0.29 -11.91 2.02
N ASN A 41 -0.29 -12.76 2.86
CA ASN A 41 -1.43 -13.60 2.51
C ASN A 41 -2.41 -13.63 3.68
N SER A 42 -3.59 -13.04 3.52
CA SER A 42 -4.63 -13.00 4.55
C SER A 42 -5.17 -14.38 4.93
N ASP A 43 -5.11 -15.36 4.03
CA ASP A 43 -5.56 -16.74 4.30
C ASP A 43 -4.69 -17.43 5.36
N ASP A 44 -3.45 -16.96 5.51
CA ASP A 44 -2.52 -17.49 6.49
C ASP A 44 -2.82 -17.08 7.93
N ALA A 45 -3.73 -16.12 8.14
CA ALA A 45 -4.07 -15.61 9.48
C ALA A 45 -4.56 -16.68 10.46
N SER A 46 -5.06 -17.82 9.96
CA SER A 46 -5.46 -18.97 10.79
C SER A 46 -4.28 -19.81 11.28
N LYS A 47 -3.07 -19.64 10.74
CA LYS A 47 -1.90 -20.47 11.06
C LYS A 47 -1.28 -20.16 12.44
N GLY A 48 -1.51 -18.97 12.98
CA GLY A 48 -1.00 -18.58 14.28
C GLY A 48 -0.96 -17.07 14.50
N PRO A 49 -0.64 -16.60 15.72
CA PRO A 49 -0.62 -15.17 16.04
C PRO A 49 0.32 -14.35 15.14
N GLU A 50 1.47 -14.90 14.78
CA GLU A 50 2.49 -14.29 13.93
C GLU A 50 2.05 -14.17 12.46
N HIS A 51 0.96 -14.82 12.08
CA HIS A 51 0.37 -14.80 10.73
C HIS A 51 -0.88 -13.92 10.64
N LYS A 52 -1.33 -13.30 11.75
CA LYS A 52 -2.53 -12.45 11.76
C LYS A 52 -2.30 -11.07 11.15
N ILE A 53 -1.05 -10.66 11.05
CA ILE A 53 -0.59 -9.38 10.50
C ILE A 53 0.68 -9.59 9.68
N ALA A 54 0.96 -8.67 8.76
CA ALA A 54 2.19 -8.71 7.97
C ALA A 54 3.45 -8.55 8.85
N LYS A 55 4.61 -8.84 8.28
CA LYS A 55 5.92 -8.59 8.87
C LYS A 55 6.55 -7.39 8.20
N ALA A 56 7.08 -6.45 8.99
CA ALA A 56 7.86 -5.34 8.48
C ALA A 56 9.20 -5.84 7.92
N ALA A 57 9.70 -5.19 6.88
CA ALA A 57 11.00 -5.47 6.29
C ALA A 57 12.02 -4.40 6.69
N PHE A 58 13.26 -4.80 6.94
CA PHE A 58 14.37 -3.86 7.00
C PHE A 58 14.81 -3.50 5.58
N VAL A 59 14.62 -2.24 5.21
CA VAL A 59 14.96 -1.70 3.89
C VAL A 59 15.74 -0.40 4.03
N ASP A 60 16.61 -0.13 3.08
CA ASP A 60 17.31 1.15 2.98
C ASP A 60 16.75 1.97 1.81
N LEU A 61 15.87 2.92 2.13
CA LEU A 61 15.19 3.74 1.12
C LEU A 61 16.15 4.56 0.25
N ALA A 62 17.34 4.89 0.77
CA ALA A 62 18.30 5.72 0.05
C ALA A 62 18.95 5.00 -1.14
N ASN A 63 18.92 3.67 -1.14
CA ASN A 63 19.63 2.85 -2.11
C ASN A 63 18.78 2.43 -3.32
N TYR A 64 17.44 2.64 -3.27
CA TYR A 64 16.55 2.13 -4.30
C TYR A 64 15.89 3.23 -5.14
N GLY A 65 15.97 3.06 -6.46
CA GLY A 65 15.27 3.85 -7.45
C GLY A 65 15.73 5.31 -7.59
N PRO A 66 15.05 6.08 -8.44
CA PRO A 66 15.29 7.50 -8.62
C PRO A 66 15.14 8.30 -7.32
N LYS A 67 15.86 9.44 -7.24
CA LYS A 67 15.87 10.29 -6.02
C LYS A 67 15.13 11.61 -6.21
N ASP A 68 15.07 12.12 -7.45
CA ASP A 68 14.43 13.40 -7.77
C ASP A 68 13.00 13.15 -8.25
N LEU A 69 12.08 12.98 -7.29
CA LEU A 69 10.68 12.65 -7.57
C LEU A 69 9.69 13.73 -7.08
N ASP A 70 10.19 14.93 -6.71
CA ASP A 70 9.39 15.92 -6.02
C ASP A 70 8.18 16.41 -6.84
N TYR A 71 8.40 16.85 -8.09
CA TYR A 71 7.34 17.39 -8.94
C TYR A 71 7.60 17.16 -10.43
N ALA A 72 6.52 16.88 -11.16
CA ALA A 72 6.56 16.83 -12.61
C ALA A 72 6.57 18.24 -13.21
N LYS A 73 7.21 18.37 -14.38
CA LYS A 73 7.03 19.56 -15.25
C LYS A 73 5.91 19.26 -16.25
N ILE A 74 4.69 19.69 -15.90
CA ILE A 74 3.51 19.46 -16.73
C ILE A 74 3.41 20.60 -17.75
N PRO A 75 3.46 20.34 -19.08
CA PRO A 75 3.38 21.37 -20.09
C PRO A 75 2.04 22.13 -20.02
N ASN A 76 2.11 23.46 -20.10
CA ASN A 76 0.93 24.36 -20.09
C ASN A 76 0.06 24.31 -18.82
N PHE A 77 0.44 23.62 -17.78
CA PHE A 77 -0.26 23.59 -16.50
C PHE A 77 0.02 24.88 -15.73
N LYS A 78 -0.98 25.68 -15.45
CA LYS A 78 -0.87 26.99 -14.78
C LYS A 78 -1.64 27.04 -13.47
N SER A 79 -2.74 26.32 -13.40
CA SER A 79 -3.62 26.27 -12.23
C SER A 79 -4.31 24.91 -12.15
N ARG A 80 -4.91 24.60 -11.01
CA ARG A 80 -5.59 23.31 -10.81
C ARG A 80 -6.78 23.09 -11.76
N GLU A 81 -7.36 24.16 -12.30
CA GLU A 81 -8.43 24.11 -13.28
C GLU A 81 -7.96 23.53 -14.63
N ASP A 82 -6.65 23.53 -14.88
CA ASP A 82 -6.04 22.90 -16.05
C ASP A 82 -5.84 21.40 -15.89
N ALA A 83 -6.13 20.85 -14.68
CA ALA A 83 -5.92 19.44 -14.41
C ALA A 83 -6.91 18.55 -15.18
N ILE A 84 -6.38 17.55 -15.87
CA ILE A 84 -7.11 16.41 -16.42
C ILE A 84 -6.63 15.20 -15.63
N ILE A 85 -7.47 14.76 -14.70
CA ILE A 85 -7.14 13.66 -13.78
C ILE A 85 -7.72 12.36 -14.33
N TYR A 86 -6.89 11.36 -14.47
CA TYR A 86 -7.27 10.00 -14.82
C TYR A 86 -7.12 9.11 -13.59
N GLU A 87 -8.26 8.66 -13.05
CA GLU A 87 -8.28 7.73 -11.91
C GLU A 87 -8.22 6.30 -12.44
N ASP A 88 -7.33 5.49 -11.87
CA ASP A 88 -7.15 4.12 -12.31
C ASP A 88 -6.69 3.17 -11.20
N HIS A 89 -7.10 1.91 -11.34
CA HIS A 89 -6.63 0.82 -10.53
C HIS A 89 -5.43 0.15 -11.22
N VAL A 90 -4.26 0.13 -10.58
CA VAL A 90 -3.01 -0.36 -11.16
C VAL A 90 -3.14 -1.72 -11.84
N ARG A 91 -3.88 -2.64 -11.23
CA ARG A 91 -4.07 -3.98 -11.78
C ARG A 91 -5.00 -3.97 -13.00
N ASP A 92 -6.09 -3.20 -12.95
CA ASP A 92 -7.10 -3.22 -13.99
C ASP A 92 -6.59 -2.64 -15.30
N PHE A 93 -5.78 -1.60 -15.22
CA PHE A 93 -5.26 -0.86 -16.39
C PHE A 93 -4.56 -1.74 -17.41
N THR A 94 -3.96 -2.84 -16.98
CA THR A 94 -3.24 -3.76 -17.86
C THR A 94 -3.79 -5.18 -17.86
N SER A 95 -4.97 -5.42 -17.23
CA SER A 95 -5.53 -6.77 -17.06
C SER A 95 -6.22 -7.33 -18.30
N ASP A 96 -6.65 -6.49 -19.25
CA ASP A 96 -7.27 -6.97 -20.49
C ASP A 96 -6.30 -7.91 -21.22
N LYS A 97 -6.83 -9.04 -21.75
CA LYS A 97 -6.00 -10.07 -22.38
C LYS A 97 -5.29 -9.57 -23.63
N ALA A 98 -5.93 -8.69 -24.40
CA ALA A 98 -5.32 -8.11 -25.58
C ALA A 98 -4.16 -7.17 -25.21
N ILE A 99 -4.39 -6.28 -24.23
CA ILE A 99 -3.36 -5.37 -23.72
C ILE A 99 -2.20 -6.18 -23.14
N SER A 100 -2.47 -7.12 -22.25
CA SER A 100 -1.44 -7.87 -21.55
C SER A 100 -0.59 -8.77 -22.45
N ALA A 101 -1.09 -9.13 -23.64
CA ALA A 101 -0.31 -9.86 -24.64
C ALA A 101 0.80 -9.02 -25.30
N GLU A 102 0.70 -7.69 -25.23
CA GLU A 102 1.67 -6.73 -25.76
C GLU A 102 2.74 -6.31 -24.75
N LEU A 103 2.52 -6.60 -23.45
CA LEU A 103 3.41 -6.17 -22.37
C LEU A 103 4.65 -7.06 -22.25
N LYS A 104 5.74 -6.45 -21.83
CA LYS A 104 7.00 -7.13 -21.45
C LYS A 104 6.96 -7.60 -20.00
N HIS A 105 6.26 -6.85 -19.13
CA HIS A 105 6.13 -7.12 -17.72
C HIS A 105 4.80 -7.81 -17.39
N GLN A 106 4.73 -8.42 -16.22
CA GLN A 106 3.49 -9.04 -15.75
C GLN A 106 2.37 -8.00 -15.66
N PHE A 107 1.20 -8.31 -16.21
CA PHE A 107 0.01 -7.44 -16.09
C PHE A 107 -0.29 -7.13 -14.62
N GLY A 108 -0.87 -5.96 -14.36
CA GLY A 108 -1.27 -5.53 -13.03
C GLY A 108 -0.12 -5.12 -12.11
N THR A 109 1.08 -4.92 -12.66
CA THR A 109 2.25 -4.41 -11.93
C THR A 109 2.53 -2.95 -12.29
N PHE A 110 3.30 -2.26 -11.44
CA PHE A 110 3.76 -0.90 -11.73
C PHE A 110 4.64 -0.85 -12.98
N ALA A 111 5.44 -1.88 -13.21
CA ALA A 111 6.26 -1.98 -14.41
C ALA A 111 5.40 -2.09 -15.68
N ALA A 112 4.35 -2.91 -15.66
CA ALA A 112 3.40 -3.00 -16.78
C ALA A 112 2.60 -1.71 -16.98
N PHE A 113 2.20 -1.04 -15.91
CA PHE A 113 1.53 0.27 -15.98
C PHE A 113 2.39 1.29 -16.72
N ALA A 114 3.68 1.34 -16.41
CA ALA A 114 4.63 2.24 -17.05
C ALA A 114 4.74 2.05 -18.58
N GLU A 115 4.49 0.85 -19.09
CA GLU A 115 4.49 0.57 -20.54
C GLU A 115 3.32 1.21 -21.31
N ARG A 116 2.30 1.71 -20.60
CA ARG A 116 1.07 2.29 -21.19
C ARG A 116 0.95 3.80 -20.99
N LEU A 117 1.98 4.48 -20.50
CA LEU A 117 1.95 5.92 -20.22
C LEU A 117 1.76 6.79 -21.46
N ASP A 118 2.23 6.37 -22.64
CA ASP A 118 2.00 7.07 -23.89
C ASP A 118 0.49 7.19 -24.19
N TYR A 119 -0.31 6.16 -23.92
CA TYR A 119 -1.75 6.20 -24.07
C TYR A 119 -2.39 7.32 -23.23
N LEU A 120 -2.02 7.44 -21.97
CA LEU A 120 -2.54 8.50 -21.09
C LEU A 120 -2.09 9.89 -21.52
N LYS A 121 -0.84 10.00 -21.95
CA LYS A 121 -0.31 11.25 -22.50
C LYS A 121 -1.05 11.69 -23.77
N ASP A 122 -1.35 10.77 -24.67
CA ASP A 122 -2.07 11.05 -25.91
C ASP A 122 -3.53 11.46 -25.64
N LEU A 123 -4.13 11.01 -24.53
CA LEU A 123 -5.43 11.48 -24.04
C LEU A 123 -5.37 12.90 -23.45
N GLY A 124 -4.19 13.47 -23.25
CA GLY A 124 -4.00 14.77 -22.63
C GLY A 124 -4.10 14.76 -21.11
N VAL A 125 -3.95 13.60 -20.46
CA VAL A 125 -3.93 13.47 -18.99
C VAL A 125 -2.76 14.27 -18.41
N THR A 126 -3.02 15.01 -17.35
CA THR A 126 -2.01 15.77 -16.60
C THR A 126 -1.64 15.10 -15.28
N HIS A 127 -2.58 14.40 -14.66
CA HIS A 127 -2.38 13.72 -13.38
C HIS A 127 -2.99 12.32 -13.42
N ILE A 128 -2.26 11.34 -12.92
CA ILE A 128 -2.74 9.98 -12.76
C ILE A 128 -3.05 9.79 -11.28
N GLN A 129 -4.33 9.56 -10.96
CA GLN A 129 -4.76 9.22 -9.60
C GLN A 129 -4.81 7.70 -9.47
N LEU A 130 -3.89 7.15 -8.70
CA LEU A 130 -3.87 5.72 -8.44
C LEU A 130 -4.81 5.39 -7.27
N LEU A 131 -5.75 4.46 -7.50
CA LEU A 131 -6.49 3.82 -6.40
C LEU A 131 -5.50 3.24 -5.39
N PRO A 132 -5.93 2.92 -4.15
CA PRO A 132 -5.00 2.67 -3.06
C PRO A 132 -3.87 1.70 -3.40
N VAL A 133 -2.65 2.18 -3.29
CA VAL A 133 -1.41 1.41 -3.51
C VAL A 133 -0.75 0.98 -2.20
N LEU A 134 -1.25 1.47 -1.07
CA LEU A 134 -0.75 1.11 0.25
C LEU A 134 -1.17 -0.31 0.62
N SER A 135 -0.43 -0.90 1.55
CA SER A 135 -0.67 -2.28 1.95
C SER A 135 -2.05 -2.48 2.54
N TYR A 136 -2.87 -3.26 1.87
CA TYR A 136 -4.20 -3.67 2.30
C TYR A 136 -4.22 -5.13 2.76
N TYR A 137 -5.25 -5.50 3.55
CA TYR A 137 -5.27 -6.74 4.32
C TYR A 137 -5.77 -7.95 3.52
N PHE A 138 -6.94 -7.84 2.87
CA PHE A 138 -7.62 -8.98 2.26
C PHE A 138 -7.06 -9.31 0.89
N VAL A 139 -5.91 -10.00 0.87
CA VAL A 139 -5.17 -10.31 -0.35
C VAL A 139 -4.21 -11.49 -0.14
N ASN A 140 -3.90 -12.19 -1.23
CA ASN A 140 -2.75 -13.08 -1.34
C ASN A 140 -1.78 -12.54 -2.39
N GLU A 141 -0.76 -11.82 -1.95
CA GLU A 141 0.21 -11.16 -2.82
C GLU A 141 1.02 -12.16 -3.68
N MET A 142 1.20 -13.39 -3.20
CA MET A 142 1.89 -14.43 -3.97
C MET A 142 1.09 -14.98 -5.15
N GLN A 143 -0.16 -14.54 -5.30
CA GLN A 143 -1.04 -14.90 -6.41
C GLN A 143 -1.42 -13.70 -7.28
N ASN A 144 -0.62 -12.65 -7.27
CA ASN A 144 -0.87 -11.41 -8.01
C ASN A 144 -0.95 -11.61 -9.53
N GLY A 145 -0.33 -12.63 -10.09
CA GLY A 145 -0.40 -12.99 -11.52
C GLY A 145 -1.67 -13.72 -11.94
N LYS A 146 -2.58 -14.07 -11.01
CA LYS A 146 -3.84 -14.73 -11.37
C LYS A 146 -4.82 -13.73 -11.98
N ARG A 147 -5.39 -14.08 -13.14
CA ARG A 147 -6.49 -13.33 -13.74
C ARG A 147 -7.80 -13.64 -13.03
N LEU A 148 -8.66 -12.63 -13.03
CA LEU A 148 -10.04 -12.77 -12.60
C LEU A 148 -10.86 -13.34 -13.75
N ASP A 149 -11.19 -14.62 -13.70
CA ASP A 149 -12.09 -15.24 -14.68
C ASP A 149 -13.56 -15.09 -14.27
N ALA A 150 -13.84 -14.74 -13.01
CA ALA A 150 -15.18 -14.49 -12.51
C ALA A 150 -15.21 -13.23 -11.64
N HIS A 151 -16.00 -12.23 -12.01
CA HIS A 151 -16.26 -11.04 -11.21
C HIS A 151 -16.90 -11.42 -9.88
N ALA A 152 -16.55 -10.70 -8.83
CA ALA A 152 -17.17 -10.77 -7.51
C ALA A 152 -17.09 -12.13 -6.80
N SER A 153 -16.18 -13.02 -7.14
CA SER A 153 -15.93 -14.19 -6.31
C SER A 153 -14.99 -13.82 -5.17
N SER A 154 -15.29 -14.26 -3.95
CA SER A 154 -14.41 -14.09 -2.79
C SER A 154 -13.02 -14.72 -2.97
N ASN A 155 -12.87 -15.57 -3.97
CA ASN A 155 -11.61 -16.28 -4.30
C ASN A 155 -10.81 -15.61 -5.41
N SER A 156 -11.26 -14.45 -5.89
CA SER A 156 -10.65 -13.79 -7.06
C SER A 156 -9.33 -13.07 -6.77
N ASN A 157 -9.00 -12.87 -5.49
CA ASN A 157 -7.84 -12.07 -5.06
C ASN A 157 -7.88 -10.62 -5.60
N TYR A 158 -9.08 -10.13 -5.95
CA TYR A 158 -9.30 -8.76 -6.42
C TYR A 158 -9.71 -7.87 -5.25
N ASN A 159 -9.05 -6.72 -5.12
CA ASN A 159 -9.32 -5.77 -4.06
C ASN A 159 -8.98 -4.36 -4.54
N TRP A 160 -9.85 -3.40 -4.26
CA TRP A 160 -9.61 -1.99 -4.57
C TRP A 160 -8.60 -1.33 -3.64
N GLY A 161 -8.24 -2.01 -2.52
CA GLY A 161 -7.23 -1.52 -1.59
C GLY A 161 -7.75 -0.66 -0.44
N TYR A 162 -9.09 -0.55 -0.28
CA TYR A 162 -9.71 0.25 0.79
C TYR A 162 -9.85 -0.48 2.12
N ASP A 163 -8.96 -1.41 2.41
CA ASP A 163 -8.88 -2.15 3.67
C ASP A 163 -7.42 -2.16 4.19
N PRO A 164 -6.91 -0.97 4.59
CA PRO A 164 -5.51 -0.81 4.93
C PRO A 164 -5.10 -1.61 6.17
N GLN A 165 -3.87 -2.15 6.11
CA GLN A 165 -3.16 -2.72 7.26
C GLN A 165 -1.91 -1.93 7.62
N ASN A 166 -1.35 -1.16 6.68
CA ASN A 166 -0.21 -0.26 6.92
C ASN A 166 -0.28 0.92 5.95
N TYR A 167 0.01 2.13 6.45
CA TYR A 167 -0.11 3.37 5.70
C TYR A 167 1.22 3.87 5.11
N PHE A 168 2.34 3.21 5.39
CA PHE A 168 3.68 3.66 4.98
C PHE A 168 4.43 2.65 4.12
N SER A 169 3.77 1.55 3.77
CA SER A 169 4.31 0.53 2.87
C SER A 169 3.34 0.21 1.75
N LEU A 170 3.89 -0.18 0.61
CA LEU A 170 3.11 -0.54 -0.58
C LEU A 170 2.58 -1.97 -0.49
N THR A 171 1.42 -2.23 -1.10
CA THR A 171 0.94 -3.61 -1.29
C THR A 171 1.85 -4.37 -2.24
N GLY A 172 2.08 -5.66 -1.99
CA GLY A 172 2.86 -6.51 -2.89
C GLY A 172 2.12 -6.93 -4.17
N MET A 173 0.83 -6.59 -4.28
CA MET A 173 0.02 -6.99 -5.45
C MET A 173 0.49 -6.37 -6.76
N TYR A 174 1.14 -5.21 -6.72
CA TYR A 174 1.49 -4.44 -7.92
C TYR A 174 2.96 -4.57 -8.31
N PHE A 175 3.62 -5.67 -7.87
CA PHE A 175 5.03 -5.93 -8.15
C PHE A 175 5.25 -7.28 -8.82
N GLU A 176 6.25 -7.37 -9.68
CA GLU A 176 6.63 -8.64 -10.31
C GLU A 176 7.13 -9.68 -9.30
N LYS A 177 7.80 -9.22 -8.23
CA LYS A 177 8.33 -10.07 -7.15
C LYS A 177 7.83 -9.61 -5.78
N PRO A 178 6.62 -9.95 -5.37
CA PRO A 178 6.06 -9.54 -4.08
C PRO A 178 6.90 -9.92 -2.86
N SER A 179 7.71 -10.96 -2.97
CA SER A 179 8.60 -11.43 -1.90
C SER A 179 9.87 -10.60 -1.70
N ASP A 180 10.17 -9.67 -2.62
CA ASP A 180 11.35 -8.82 -2.56
C ASP A 180 10.95 -7.42 -2.05
N PRO A 181 11.20 -7.10 -0.76
CA PRO A 181 10.74 -5.85 -0.17
C PRO A 181 11.44 -4.60 -0.72
N ASP A 182 12.64 -4.75 -1.27
CA ASP A 182 13.41 -3.65 -1.83
C ASP A 182 12.87 -3.29 -3.22
N LYS A 183 12.52 -4.30 -4.01
CA LYS A 183 11.92 -4.11 -5.33
C LYS A 183 10.58 -3.40 -5.27
N ARG A 184 9.79 -3.56 -4.22
CA ARG A 184 8.55 -2.80 -4.04
C ARG A 184 8.81 -1.30 -4.11
N ILE A 185 9.83 -0.82 -3.41
CA ILE A 185 10.19 0.60 -3.40
C ILE A 185 10.72 1.05 -4.75
N GLU A 186 11.63 0.25 -5.33
CA GLU A 186 12.29 0.57 -6.60
C GLU A 186 11.29 0.67 -7.76
N GLU A 187 10.40 -0.33 -7.93
CA GLU A 187 9.43 -0.34 -9.04
C GLU A 187 8.46 0.83 -8.94
N PHE A 188 7.95 1.15 -7.73
CA PHE A 188 7.06 2.29 -7.56
C PHE A 188 7.75 3.62 -7.85
N LYS A 189 8.98 3.82 -7.36
CA LYS A 189 9.77 5.02 -7.68
C LYS A 189 10.07 5.14 -9.17
N ASN A 190 10.32 4.02 -9.84
CA ASN A 190 10.51 3.99 -11.29
C ASN A 190 9.23 4.38 -12.03
N LEU A 191 8.05 3.91 -11.58
CA LEU A 191 6.77 4.33 -12.15
C LEU A 191 6.57 5.84 -12.01
N VAL A 192 6.74 6.41 -10.80
CA VAL A 192 6.61 7.85 -10.57
C VAL A 192 7.55 8.64 -11.48
N SER A 193 8.82 8.22 -11.55
CA SER A 193 9.81 8.86 -12.45
C SER A 193 9.40 8.79 -13.92
N ALA A 194 8.85 7.65 -14.36
CA ALA A 194 8.38 7.49 -15.73
C ALA A 194 7.17 8.40 -16.02
N ILE A 195 6.22 8.51 -15.10
CA ILE A 195 5.06 9.41 -15.22
C ILE A 195 5.53 10.86 -15.33
N HIS A 196 6.46 11.29 -14.47
CA HIS A 196 7.06 12.64 -14.53
C HIS A 196 7.79 12.90 -15.86
N ALA A 197 8.51 11.92 -16.37
CA ALA A 197 9.19 12.02 -17.67
C ALA A 197 8.22 12.16 -18.86
N HIS A 198 6.98 11.67 -18.71
CA HIS A 198 5.91 11.87 -19.70
C HIS A 198 5.20 13.23 -19.55
N GLY A 199 5.59 14.05 -18.57
CA GLY A 199 4.97 15.36 -18.32
C GLY A 199 3.64 15.27 -17.61
N MET A 200 3.43 14.24 -16.82
CA MET A 200 2.26 14.01 -15.95
C MET A 200 2.72 13.91 -14.49
N ASP A 201 1.81 14.09 -13.54
CA ASP A 201 2.08 13.93 -12.11
C ASP A 201 1.23 12.81 -11.51
N VAL A 202 1.52 12.42 -10.26
CA VAL A 202 0.88 11.31 -9.56
C VAL A 202 0.08 11.82 -8.37
N ILE A 203 -1.15 11.31 -8.23
CA ILE A 203 -1.99 11.48 -7.05
C ILE A 203 -2.19 10.09 -6.44
N LEU A 204 -2.04 9.97 -5.13
CA LEU A 204 -2.34 8.74 -4.40
C LEU A 204 -3.68 8.87 -3.69
N ASP A 205 -4.58 7.94 -3.95
CA ASP A 205 -5.81 7.80 -3.16
C ASP A 205 -5.48 7.07 -1.86
N ILE A 206 -5.66 7.78 -0.75
CA ILE A 206 -5.35 7.26 0.59
C ILE A 206 -6.59 7.33 1.47
N PHE A 207 -6.88 6.25 2.14
CA PHE A 207 -8.10 6.06 2.90
C PHE A 207 -7.79 5.93 4.40
N TYR A 208 -8.13 6.95 5.20
CA TYR A 208 -7.79 7.02 6.62
C TYR A 208 -8.95 6.76 7.57
N ASN A 209 -10.19 6.74 7.11
CA ASN A 209 -11.36 6.68 7.98
C ASN A 209 -11.62 5.32 8.62
N HIS A 210 -11.00 4.24 8.13
CA HIS A 210 -11.07 2.93 8.76
C HIS A 210 -9.86 2.04 8.46
N THR A 211 -9.73 0.95 9.18
CA THR A 211 -8.75 -0.11 8.96
C THR A 211 -9.42 -1.43 8.60
N ALA A 212 -8.69 -2.34 7.96
CA ALA A 212 -9.19 -3.67 7.62
C ALA A 212 -9.71 -4.45 8.84
N LYS A 213 -8.99 -4.34 9.93
CA LYS A 213 -9.29 -4.98 11.22
C LYS A 213 -8.88 -4.07 12.36
N THR A 214 -9.73 -3.95 13.35
CA THR A 214 -9.48 -3.19 14.57
C THR A 214 -8.17 -3.57 15.24
N ALA A 215 -7.94 -4.89 15.38
CA ALA A 215 -6.78 -5.44 16.07
C ALA A 215 -5.43 -4.96 15.50
N ILE A 216 -5.36 -4.51 14.24
CA ILE A 216 -4.12 -4.00 13.65
C ILE A 216 -3.52 -2.86 14.48
N PHE A 217 -4.37 -1.95 14.97
CA PHE A 217 -3.93 -0.79 15.76
C PHE A 217 -4.33 -0.87 17.23
N GLU A 218 -5.47 -1.51 17.59
CA GLU A 218 -5.86 -1.68 19.00
C GLU A 218 -4.90 -2.61 19.75
N ASP A 219 -4.33 -3.61 19.09
CA ASP A 219 -3.27 -4.45 19.68
C ASP A 219 -1.98 -3.65 19.91
N LEU A 220 -1.73 -2.62 19.10
CA LEU A 220 -0.57 -1.74 19.26
C LEU A 220 -0.74 -0.78 20.44
N GLU A 221 -1.87 -0.05 20.50
CA GLU A 221 -2.22 0.82 21.61
C GLU A 221 -3.74 0.93 21.74
N PRO A 222 -4.37 0.29 22.75
CA PRO A 222 -5.82 0.26 22.92
C PRO A 222 -6.41 1.64 23.10
N ASN A 223 -7.54 1.87 22.46
CA ASN A 223 -8.35 3.12 22.55
C ASN A 223 -7.61 4.37 22.05
N TYR A 224 -6.55 4.22 21.28
CA TYR A 224 -5.77 5.35 20.79
C TYR A 224 -6.08 5.70 19.33
N TYR A 225 -6.28 4.70 18.49
CA TYR A 225 -6.40 4.89 17.04
C TYR A 225 -7.84 4.96 16.52
N HIS A 226 -8.80 4.41 17.26
CA HIS A 226 -10.20 4.34 16.84
C HIS A 226 -11.11 5.16 17.74
N PHE A 227 -12.20 5.68 17.17
CA PHE A 227 -13.29 6.20 17.96
C PHE A 227 -13.97 5.05 18.72
N MET A 228 -14.19 5.26 20.01
CA MET A 228 -14.79 4.25 20.87
C MET A 228 -16.23 4.61 21.19
N ASP A 229 -17.12 3.63 21.19
CA ASP A 229 -18.45 3.76 21.74
C ASP A 229 -18.43 3.65 23.29
N ALA A 230 -19.53 4.01 23.93
CA ALA A 230 -19.61 4.05 25.40
C ALA A 230 -19.39 2.69 26.07
N ASP A 231 -19.57 1.60 25.34
CA ASP A 231 -19.34 0.23 25.81
C ASP A 231 -17.85 -0.21 25.65
N GLY A 232 -16.99 0.66 25.12
CA GLY A 232 -15.58 0.36 24.89
C GLY A 232 -15.30 -0.42 23.61
N THR A 233 -16.26 -0.50 22.69
CA THR A 233 -16.03 -1.09 21.37
C THR A 233 -15.63 0.00 20.35
N PRO A 234 -14.72 -0.28 19.41
CA PRO A 234 -14.43 0.62 18.32
C PRO A 234 -15.65 0.88 17.46
N ARG A 235 -15.92 2.17 17.21
CA ARG A 235 -17.10 2.59 16.43
C ARG A 235 -17.00 2.13 14.98
N SER A 236 -18.15 1.77 14.41
CA SER A 236 -18.31 1.39 13.01
C SER A 236 -19.52 2.13 12.41
N SER A 237 -19.34 3.38 12.01
CA SER A 237 -20.45 4.24 11.55
C SER A 237 -20.65 4.24 10.03
N PHE A 238 -19.69 3.80 9.23
CA PHE A 238 -19.76 3.88 7.78
C PHE A 238 -20.26 2.61 7.07
N GLY A 239 -21.10 1.83 7.69
CA GLY A 239 -21.85 0.74 7.03
C GLY A 239 -21.01 -0.36 6.38
N GLY A 240 -19.72 -0.37 6.59
CA GLY A 240 -18.86 -1.50 6.27
C GLY A 240 -19.15 -2.64 7.25
N GLY A 241 -19.13 -3.90 6.79
CA GLY A 241 -19.35 -5.06 7.65
C GLY A 241 -18.47 -5.05 8.92
N PRO A 242 -18.57 -6.07 9.79
CA PRO A 242 -18.00 -6.08 11.14
C PRO A 242 -16.46 -5.96 11.23
N SER A 243 -15.78 -5.80 10.12
CA SER A 243 -14.32 -5.65 10.05
C SER A 243 -13.84 -4.22 9.76
N ARG A 244 -14.73 -3.25 9.59
CA ARG A 244 -14.36 -1.85 9.28
C ARG A 244 -14.74 -0.94 10.45
N HIS A 245 -13.76 -0.29 11.02
CA HIS A 245 -13.92 0.56 12.20
C HIS A 245 -13.34 1.95 11.94
N ASP A 246 -14.08 2.96 12.37
CA ASP A 246 -13.70 4.36 12.20
C ASP A 246 -12.42 4.66 12.96
N SER A 247 -11.47 5.31 12.32
CA SER A 247 -10.21 5.70 12.94
C SER A 247 -10.23 7.13 13.43
N LEU A 248 -9.48 7.42 14.50
CA LEU A 248 -9.27 8.78 15.02
C LEU A 248 -8.48 9.68 14.06
N TYR A 249 -8.01 9.14 12.96
CA TYR A 249 -7.26 9.92 11.98
C TYR A 249 -8.05 11.09 11.40
N GLU A 250 -9.38 11.03 11.32
CA GLU A 250 -10.19 12.16 10.85
C GLU A 250 -10.09 13.43 11.72
N SER A 251 -9.84 13.28 13.01
CA SER A 251 -9.85 14.45 13.92
C SER A 251 -8.47 14.99 14.26
N SER A 252 -7.41 14.21 14.15
CA SER A 252 -6.05 14.59 14.55
C SER A 252 -5.09 14.80 13.38
N CYS A 253 -5.40 14.34 12.20
CA CYS A 253 -4.50 14.44 11.05
C CYS A 253 -4.39 15.80 10.40
N LEU A 254 -5.27 16.75 10.69
CA LEU A 254 -5.10 18.11 10.19
C LEU A 254 -3.92 18.86 10.84
N SER A 255 -3.39 18.36 11.95
CA SER A 255 -2.22 18.94 12.62
C SER A 255 -0.92 18.13 12.49
N GLY A 256 -0.98 16.95 11.90
CA GLY A 256 0.16 16.00 11.81
C GLY A 256 0.64 15.69 10.39
N PHE A 257 -0.02 16.20 9.36
CA PHE A 257 0.38 15.94 7.95
C PHE A 257 1.65 16.66 7.52
N ASP A 258 2.19 17.59 8.31
CA ASP A 258 3.53 18.13 8.10
C ASP A 258 4.64 17.07 8.23
N CYS A 259 4.30 15.85 8.66
CA CYS A 259 5.25 14.73 8.77
C CYS A 259 5.36 13.84 7.52
N LEU A 260 4.53 14.06 6.49
CA LEU A 260 4.58 13.27 5.25
C LEU A 260 5.36 13.93 4.11
N SER A 261 5.95 15.10 4.36
CA SER A 261 6.79 15.83 3.41
C SER A 261 8.29 15.53 3.56
N TYR A 262 8.67 14.28 3.86
CA TYR A 262 10.07 13.83 3.84
C TYR A 262 10.21 12.44 3.21
#